data_bd8efad6ab4bad0701cf269269c10b12
#
_entry.id   bd8efad6ab4bad0701cf269269c10b12
#
_cell.length_a   1.000
_cell.length_b   1.000
_cell.length_c   1.000
_cell.angle_alpha   90.00
_cell.angle_beta   90.00
_cell.angle_gamma   90.00
#
_symmetry.space_group_name_H-M   'P 1'
#
loop_
_entity.id
_entity.type
_entity.pdbx_description
1 polymer ?
#
loop_
_entity_poly.entity_id
_entity_poly.type
_entity_poly.pdbx_seq_one_letter_code
_entity_poly.pdbx_strand_id
1 'polypeptide(L)'
;MAKPVVIGSLSFRTQKSALDHYKALLHRYQDGDRISDPGDHADLVALVERYDPILDQVGEPAKGCGQIGHFERRLNTGTGWSNSGFWVVRLDGSATDFSYIWAVKGLPGDRSKDFYGACREAVALDLVLAKKRAFAEHGDAHGLVACELTGVMVSIDDAHLDHAWPNFSHIVSGFRAARGWSGDIPDGIVSAPADGQTTPTFVDKAVADAFRDYH
;
A
#
# COMPACT_ATOMS: atom_id res chain seq x y z
N MET A 1 -15.90 10.48 21.81
CA MET A 1 -16.36 11.53 20.87
C MET A 1 -15.45 11.49 19.65
N ALA A 2 -16.02 11.62 18.44
CA ALA A 2 -15.24 11.65 17.21
C ALA A 2 -14.38 12.93 17.17
N LYS A 3 -13.10 12.80 16.84
CA LYS A 3 -12.13 13.91 16.81
C LYS A 3 -12.27 14.67 15.48
N PRO A 4 -12.55 15.99 15.47
CA PRO A 4 -12.59 16.76 14.24
C PRO A 4 -11.18 16.83 13.61
N VAL A 5 -11.12 16.94 12.28
CA VAL A 5 -9.87 17.05 11.53
C VAL A 5 -9.93 18.31 10.67
N VAL A 6 -8.89 19.13 10.75
CA VAL A 6 -8.74 20.33 9.91
C VAL A 6 -7.56 20.12 8.99
N ILE A 7 -7.76 20.35 7.68
CA ILE A 7 -6.74 20.21 6.63
C ILE A 7 -6.86 21.45 5.74
N GLY A 8 -5.88 22.36 5.79
CA GLY A 8 -5.98 23.65 5.16
C GLY A 8 -7.22 24.42 5.59
N SER A 9 -8.05 24.81 4.64
CA SER A 9 -9.32 25.50 4.88
C SER A 9 -10.49 24.52 5.17
N LEU A 10 -10.31 23.21 4.98
CA LEU A 10 -11.35 22.22 5.17
C LEU A 10 -11.47 21.82 6.64
N SER A 11 -12.70 21.75 7.15
CA SER A 11 -13.00 21.27 8.49
C SER A 11 -13.95 20.07 8.42
N PHE A 12 -13.49 18.92 8.90
CA PHE A 12 -14.24 17.68 8.91
C PHE A 12 -14.69 17.34 10.34
N ARG A 13 -15.94 16.95 10.52
CA ARG A 13 -16.49 16.56 11.84
C ARG A 13 -15.81 15.31 12.39
N THR A 14 -15.32 14.43 11.53
CA THR A 14 -14.68 13.16 11.89
C THR A 14 -13.53 12.84 10.96
N GLN A 15 -12.59 12.04 11.42
CA GLN A 15 -11.52 11.50 10.57
C GLN A 15 -12.10 10.66 9.40
N LYS A 16 -13.21 9.95 9.64
CA LYS A 16 -13.89 9.19 8.58
C LYS A 16 -14.38 10.11 7.47
N SER A 17 -15.02 11.24 7.79
CA SER A 17 -15.50 12.17 6.76
C SER A 17 -14.36 12.81 5.95
N ALA A 18 -13.19 13.02 6.56
CA ALA A 18 -12.00 13.45 5.82
C ALA A 18 -11.50 12.34 4.87
N LEU A 19 -11.44 11.09 5.34
CA LEU A 19 -11.05 9.95 4.49
C LEU A 19 -12.01 9.74 3.33
N ASP A 20 -13.32 9.85 3.58
CA ASP A 20 -14.36 9.73 2.55
C ASP A 20 -14.23 10.84 1.48
N HIS A 21 -13.87 12.08 1.88
CA HIS A 21 -13.62 13.19 0.97
C HIS A 21 -12.46 12.90 0.00
N TYR A 22 -11.28 12.54 0.52
CA TYR A 22 -10.11 12.26 -0.32
C TYR A 22 -10.28 10.97 -1.13
N LYS A 23 -11.01 9.99 -0.63
CA LYS A 23 -11.39 8.81 -1.42
C LYS A 23 -12.27 9.20 -2.59
N ALA A 24 -13.29 10.04 -2.36
CA ALA A 24 -14.17 10.53 -3.43
C ALA A 24 -13.41 11.37 -4.45
N LEU A 25 -12.45 12.22 -4.00
CA LEU A 25 -11.57 12.97 -4.88
C LEU A 25 -10.76 12.04 -5.78
N LEU A 26 -10.12 11.01 -5.23
CA LEU A 26 -9.36 10.03 -6.02
C LEU A 26 -10.22 9.36 -7.10
N HIS A 27 -11.48 9.08 -6.79
CA HIS A 27 -12.39 8.39 -7.72
C HIS A 27 -12.99 9.30 -8.81
N ARG A 28 -12.76 10.62 -8.77
CA ARG A 28 -13.16 11.55 -9.86
C ARG A 28 -12.30 11.42 -11.10
N TYR A 29 -11.09 10.87 -10.96
CA TYR A 29 -10.09 10.79 -12.02
C TYR A 29 -9.83 9.35 -12.44
N GLN A 30 -9.28 9.14 -13.64
CA GLN A 30 -8.79 7.84 -14.11
C GLN A 30 -7.29 7.71 -13.86
N ASP A 31 -6.75 6.49 -13.88
CA ASP A 31 -5.31 6.28 -13.79
C ASP A 31 -4.59 6.90 -14.98
N GLY A 32 -3.59 7.72 -14.72
CA GLY A 32 -2.88 8.54 -15.69
C GLY A 32 -3.39 9.99 -15.79
N ASP A 33 -4.54 10.30 -15.20
CA ASP A 33 -5.07 11.66 -15.24
C ASP A 33 -4.30 12.59 -14.31
N ARG A 34 -4.06 13.82 -14.82
CA ARG A 34 -3.68 14.94 -13.98
C ARG A 34 -4.90 15.48 -13.23
N ILE A 35 -4.73 15.76 -11.95
CA ILE A 35 -5.76 16.39 -11.13
C ILE A 35 -5.81 17.88 -11.50
N SER A 36 -6.75 18.22 -12.39
CA SER A 36 -6.84 19.52 -13.06
C SER A 36 -7.82 20.48 -12.40
N ASP A 37 -8.76 19.99 -11.58
CA ASP A 37 -9.67 20.88 -10.84
C ASP A 37 -8.88 21.68 -9.79
N PRO A 38 -8.98 23.03 -9.77
CA PRO A 38 -8.22 23.87 -8.85
C PRO A 38 -8.56 23.62 -7.37
N GLY A 39 -9.81 23.27 -7.07
CA GLY A 39 -10.23 22.95 -5.71
C GLY A 39 -9.62 21.64 -5.22
N ASP A 40 -9.70 20.60 -6.05
CA ASP A 40 -9.09 19.29 -5.75
C ASP A 40 -7.56 19.42 -5.61
N HIS A 41 -6.92 20.22 -6.45
CA HIS A 41 -5.49 20.51 -6.35
C HIS A 41 -5.15 21.21 -5.02
N ALA A 42 -5.90 22.23 -4.63
CA ALA A 42 -5.69 22.95 -3.37
C ALA A 42 -5.89 22.05 -2.15
N ASP A 43 -6.88 21.16 -2.18
CA ASP A 43 -7.14 20.18 -1.12
C ASP A 43 -5.96 19.21 -0.95
N LEU A 44 -5.35 18.76 -2.06
CA LEU A 44 -4.18 17.88 -2.03
C LEU A 44 -2.91 18.61 -1.59
N VAL A 45 -2.71 19.87 -1.97
CA VAL A 45 -1.60 20.69 -1.46
C VAL A 45 -1.70 20.78 0.06
N ALA A 46 -2.86 21.17 0.60
CA ALA A 46 -3.08 21.26 2.03
C ALA A 46 -2.86 19.92 2.77
N LEU A 47 -3.22 18.80 2.12
CA LEU A 47 -3.00 17.48 2.68
C LEU A 47 -1.51 17.12 2.75
N VAL A 48 -0.73 17.44 1.70
CA VAL A 48 0.72 17.21 1.68
C VAL A 48 1.43 18.13 2.67
N GLU A 49 1.07 19.42 2.73
CA GLU A 49 1.61 20.37 3.71
C GLU A 49 1.38 19.92 5.17
N ARG A 50 0.24 19.26 5.44
CA ARG A 50 -0.02 18.64 6.73
C ARG A 50 0.84 17.41 6.98
N TYR A 51 1.15 16.64 5.93
CA TYR A 51 1.84 15.35 6.05
C TYR A 51 3.36 15.46 6.11
N ASP A 52 3.96 16.35 5.35
CA ASP A 52 5.41 16.54 5.26
C ASP A 52 6.10 16.76 6.62
N PRO A 53 5.58 17.63 7.53
CA PRO A 53 6.17 17.78 8.86
C PRO A 53 6.13 16.51 9.72
N ILE A 54 5.17 15.60 9.45
CA ILE A 54 5.07 14.32 10.17
C ILE A 54 6.13 13.35 9.67
N LEU A 55 6.37 13.33 8.36
CA LEU A 55 7.42 12.53 7.75
C LEU A 55 8.81 12.98 8.20
N ASP A 56 9.04 14.29 8.25
CA ASP A 56 10.30 14.88 8.73
C ASP A 56 10.65 14.44 10.17
N GLN A 57 9.65 14.37 11.07
CA GLN A 57 9.84 13.92 12.45
C GLN A 57 10.36 12.47 12.57
N VAL A 58 10.11 11.64 11.57
CA VAL A 58 10.55 10.24 11.54
C VAL A 58 11.69 10.00 10.53
N GLY A 59 12.24 11.07 9.96
CA GLY A 59 13.34 11.01 9.01
C GLY A 59 12.95 10.49 7.63
N GLU A 60 11.65 10.52 7.28
CA GLU A 60 11.17 10.16 5.96
C GLU A 60 11.20 11.35 5.00
N PRO A 61 11.46 11.14 3.69
CA PRO A 61 11.45 12.21 2.71
C PRO A 61 10.10 12.89 2.60
N ALA A 62 10.10 14.23 2.65
CA ALA A 62 8.92 15.04 2.41
C ALA A 62 8.39 14.81 0.98
N LYS A 63 7.07 14.73 0.82
CA LYS A 63 6.45 14.46 -0.48
C LYS A 63 6.44 15.67 -1.40
N GLY A 64 6.10 16.84 -0.86
CA GLY A 64 6.00 18.08 -1.62
C GLY A 64 7.30 18.87 -1.69
N CYS A 65 8.08 18.91 -0.62
CA CYS A 65 9.31 19.73 -0.49
C CYS A 65 9.12 21.20 -0.90
N GLY A 66 7.90 21.74 -0.79
CA GLY A 66 7.57 23.10 -1.26
C GLY A 66 7.61 23.31 -2.78
N GLN A 67 7.73 22.25 -3.57
CA GLN A 67 7.95 22.29 -5.01
C GLN A 67 6.90 21.47 -5.79
N ILE A 68 5.65 21.49 -5.35
CA ILE A 68 4.56 20.76 -6.01
C ILE A 68 4.25 21.42 -7.36
N GLY A 69 4.44 20.68 -8.45
CA GLY A 69 4.05 21.11 -9.78
C GLY A 69 2.58 20.78 -10.06
N HIS A 70 2.20 19.53 -9.80
CA HIS A 70 0.82 19.05 -9.92
C HIS A 70 0.63 17.71 -9.23
N PHE A 71 -0.60 17.23 -9.19
CA PHE A 71 -0.94 15.90 -8.75
C PHE A 71 -1.48 15.06 -9.91
N GLU A 72 -1.28 13.77 -9.80
CA GLU A 72 -1.84 12.77 -10.70
C GLU A 72 -2.47 11.63 -9.90
N ARG A 73 -3.46 10.97 -10.52
CA ARG A 73 -3.84 9.64 -10.10
C ARG A 73 -3.05 8.64 -10.93
N ARG A 74 -2.36 7.71 -10.27
CA ARG A 74 -1.62 6.64 -10.95
C ARG A 74 -1.97 5.27 -10.39
N LEU A 75 -1.86 4.27 -11.27
CA LEU A 75 -1.93 2.87 -10.86
C LEU A 75 -0.58 2.46 -10.25
N ASN A 76 -0.59 2.09 -8.98
CA ASN A 76 0.53 1.43 -8.32
C ASN A 76 0.41 -0.06 -8.55
N THR A 77 1.50 -0.70 -8.94
CA THR A 77 1.53 -2.14 -9.23
C THR A 77 2.65 -2.82 -8.47
N GLY A 78 2.39 -4.05 -8.08
CA GLY A 78 3.38 -4.97 -7.52
C GLY A 78 3.04 -6.39 -7.94
N THR A 79 3.82 -7.36 -7.48
CA THR A 79 3.61 -8.76 -7.84
C THR A 79 2.26 -9.26 -7.31
N GLY A 80 1.31 -9.46 -8.22
CA GLY A 80 -0.04 -9.98 -7.91
C GLY A 80 -1.00 -8.99 -7.27
N TRP A 81 -0.70 -7.68 -7.28
CA TRP A 81 -1.61 -6.65 -6.80
C TRP A 81 -1.49 -5.34 -7.58
N SER A 82 -2.56 -4.55 -7.57
CA SER A 82 -2.55 -3.17 -8.04
C SER A 82 -3.53 -2.32 -7.23
N ASN A 83 -3.24 -1.05 -7.09
CA ASN A 83 -4.17 -0.06 -6.54
C ASN A 83 -3.91 1.31 -7.16
N SER A 84 -4.89 2.18 -7.10
CA SER A 84 -4.74 3.57 -7.55
C SER A 84 -4.44 4.47 -6.35
N GLY A 85 -3.53 5.43 -6.54
CA GLY A 85 -3.11 6.38 -5.53
C GLY A 85 -2.86 7.77 -6.08
N PHE A 86 -2.71 8.73 -5.17
CA PHE A 86 -2.23 10.07 -5.49
C PHE A 86 -0.71 10.09 -5.64
N TRP A 87 -0.25 10.79 -6.66
CA TRP A 87 1.14 11.08 -6.92
C TRP A 87 1.37 12.59 -6.93
N VAL A 88 2.42 13.02 -6.26
CA VAL A 88 2.96 14.38 -6.38
C VAL A 88 3.97 14.38 -7.52
N VAL A 89 3.79 15.26 -8.49
CA VAL A 89 4.81 15.56 -9.51
C VAL A 89 5.39 16.90 -9.15
N ARG A 90 6.70 16.94 -8.90
CA ARG A 90 7.41 18.15 -8.49
C ARG A 90 7.82 18.99 -9.70
N LEU A 91 8.21 20.24 -9.45
CA LEU A 91 8.63 21.17 -10.51
C LEU A 91 9.89 20.69 -11.26
N ASP A 92 10.74 19.89 -10.62
CA ASP A 92 11.92 19.27 -11.23
C ASP A 92 11.60 18.02 -12.07
N GLY A 93 10.34 17.61 -12.13
CA GLY A 93 9.88 16.43 -12.85
C GLY A 93 9.96 15.14 -12.05
N SER A 94 10.54 15.14 -10.85
CA SER A 94 10.50 13.97 -9.96
C SER A 94 9.07 13.72 -9.46
N ALA A 95 8.76 12.48 -9.14
CA ALA A 95 7.42 12.12 -8.69
C ALA A 95 7.46 11.09 -7.57
N THR A 96 6.53 11.21 -6.63
CA THR A 96 6.38 10.28 -5.51
C THR A 96 4.91 10.06 -5.20
N ASP A 97 4.54 8.86 -4.78
CA ASP A 97 3.23 8.57 -4.23
C ASP A 97 3.13 8.98 -2.76
N PHE A 98 1.92 9.14 -2.28
CA PHE A 98 1.66 9.30 -0.86
C PHE A 98 0.31 8.71 -0.46
N SER A 99 0.25 8.25 0.78
CA SER A 99 -0.99 7.71 1.33
C SER A 99 -1.84 8.82 1.94
N TYR A 100 -2.95 9.19 1.26
CA TYR A 100 -3.92 10.12 1.83
C TYR A 100 -4.49 9.62 3.17
N ILE A 101 -4.49 8.30 3.41
CA ILE A 101 -4.98 7.71 4.66
C ILE A 101 -4.08 8.10 5.83
N TRP A 102 -2.76 7.99 5.67
CA TRP A 102 -1.80 8.37 6.70
C TRP A 102 -1.77 9.88 6.88
N ALA A 103 -1.80 10.64 5.79
CA ALA A 103 -1.84 12.10 5.83
C ALA A 103 -3.07 12.63 6.57
N VAL A 104 -4.27 12.09 6.31
CA VAL A 104 -5.50 12.45 7.04
C VAL A 104 -5.41 12.05 8.52
N LYS A 105 -4.86 10.87 8.83
CA LYS A 105 -4.69 10.41 10.21
C LYS A 105 -3.68 11.25 10.99
N GLY A 106 -2.80 11.96 10.30
CA GLY A 106 -1.71 12.70 10.93
C GLY A 106 -0.70 11.78 11.60
N LEU A 107 -0.39 10.67 10.97
CA LEU A 107 0.54 9.66 11.46
C LEU A 107 1.53 9.32 10.33
N PRO A 108 2.79 9.02 10.66
CA PRO A 108 3.71 8.41 9.71
C PRO A 108 3.20 7.02 9.29
N GLY A 109 3.83 6.41 8.31
CA GLY A 109 3.60 5.02 7.95
C GLY A 109 3.73 4.07 9.16
N ASP A 110 3.19 2.89 9.03
CA ASP A 110 3.26 1.87 10.09
C ASP A 110 4.33 0.83 9.72
N ARG A 111 5.46 0.84 10.41
CA ARG A 111 6.56 -0.11 10.19
C ARG A 111 6.12 -1.59 10.25
N SER A 112 5.12 -1.90 11.07
CA SER A 112 4.56 -3.25 11.10
C SER A 112 3.83 -3.58 9.80
N LYS A 113 3.19 -2.61 9.15
CA LYS A 113 2.57 -2.78 7.84
C LYS A 113 3.60 -2.86 6.72
N ASP A 114 4.67 -2.07 6.81
CA ASP A 114 5.76 -2.14 5.85
C ASP A 114 6.45 -3.49 5.91
N PHE A 115 6.70 -4.01 7.11
CA PHE A 115 7.20 -5.36 7.31
C PHE A 115 6.24 -6.43 6.74
N TYR A 116 4.95 -6.28 7.00
CA TYR A 116 3.93 -7.18 6.44
C TYR A 116 3.91 -7.11 4.91
N GLY A 117 4.08 -5.92 4.34
CA GLY A 117 4.22 -5.69 2.91
C GLY A 117 5.46 -6.38 2.34
N ALA A 118 6.62 -6.23 2.99
CA ALA A 118 7.86 -6.88 2.61
C ALA A 118 7.75 -8.43 2.66
N CYS A 119 7.05 -8.96 3.67
CA CYS A 119 6.74 -10.38 3.74
C CYS A 119 5.86 -10.84 2.55
N ARG A 120 4.84 -10.06 2.19
CA ARG A 120 3.99 -10.36 1.02
C ARG A 120 4.79 -10.35 -0.26
N GLU A 121 5.64 -9.33 -0.47
CA GLU A 121 6.47 -9.23 -1.66
C GLU A 121 7.47 -10.40 -1.76
N ALA A 122 8.05 -10.83 -0.64
CA ALA A 122 8.98 -11.95 -0.61
C ALA A 122 8.39 -13.26 -1.14
N VAL A 123 7.09 -13.50 -0.95
CA VAL A 123 6.40 -14.74 -1.39
C VAL A 123 5.48 -14.54 -2.58
N ALA A 124 5.33 -13.30 -3.07
CA ALA A 124 4.33 -12.97 -4.09
C ALA A 124 4.48 -13.81 -5.37
N LEU A 125 5.70 -13.99 -5.85
CA LEU A 125 5.96 -14.81 -7.03
C LEU A 125 5.60 -16.28 -6.81
N ASP A 126 5.91 -16.82 -5.63
CA ASP A 126 5.63 -18.23 -5.30
C ASP A 126 4.11 -18.46 -5.27
N LEU A 127 3.34 -17.52 -4.72
CA LEU A 127 1.87 -17.56 -4.72
C LEU A 127 1.29 -17.47 -6.13
N VAL A 128 1.82 -16.58 -6.98
CA VAL A 128 1.40 -16.48 -8.38
C VAL A 128 1.67 -17.78 -9.14
N LEU A 129 2.83 -18.39 -8.94
CA LEU A 129 3.20 -19.66 -9.56
C LEU A 129 2.35 -20.81 -9.02
N ALA A 130 2.06 -20.85 -7.71
CA ALA A 130 1.18 -21.83 -7.10
C ALA A 130 -0.25 -21.74 -7.67
N LYS A 131 -0.78 -20.51 -7.78
CA LYS A 131 -2.08 -20.27 -8.41
C LYS A 131 -2.13 -20.78 -9.84
N LYS A 132 -1.12 -20.45 -10.66
CA LYS A 132 -1.03 -20.91 -12.06
C LYS A 132 -0.98 -22.44 -12.14
N ARG A 133 -0.21 -23.10 -11.27
CA ARG A 133 -0.16 -24.57 -11.23
C ARG A 133 -1.51 -25.17 -10.86
N ALA A 134 -2.17 -24.66 -9.82
CA ALA A 134 -3.48 -25.15 -9.41
C ALA A 134 -4.52 -25.06 -10.56
N PHE A 135 -4.52 -23.97 -11.31
CA PHE A 135 -5.42 -23.80 -12.46
C PHE A 135 -5.05 -24.72 -13.64
N ALA A 136 -3.76 -24.98 -13.87
CA ALA A 136 -3.31 -25.92 -14.89
C ALA A 136 -3.65 -27.38 -14.55
N GLU A 137 -3.65 -27.74 -13.27
CA GLU A 137 -3.90 -29.11 -12.80
C GLU A 137 -5.39 -29.41 -12.61
N HIS A 138 -6.18 -28.43 -12.19
CA HIS A 138 -7.57 -28.64 -11.74
C HIS A 138 -8.60 -27.85 -12.57
N GLY A 139 -8.16 -27.06 -13.56
CA GLY A 139 -9.07 -26.31 -14.44
C GLY A 139 -9.91 -27.23 -15.31
N ASP A 140 -11.20 -26.90 -15.44
CA ASP A 140 -12.10 -27.57 -16.37
C ASP A 140 -11.79 -27.22 -17.84
N ALA A 141 -12.63 -27.67 -18.78
CA ALA A 141 -12.48 -27.38 -20.20
C ALA A 141 -12.54 -25.89 -20.56
N HIS A 142 -13.03 -25.04 -19.64
CA HIS A 142 -13.09 -23.58 -19.77
C HIS A 142 -12.01 -22.87 -18.94
N GLY A 143 -11.11 -23.61 -18.28
CA GLY A 143 -10.06 -23.05 -17.43
C GLY A 143 -10.58 -22.52 -16.09
N LEU A 144 -11.77 -22.97 -15.63
CA LEU A 144 -12.35 -22.58 -14.36
C LEU A 144 -12.02 -23.61 -13.28
N VAL A 145 -11.83 -23.15 -12.05
CA VAL A 145 -11.62 -23.98 -10.85
C VAL A 145 -12.71 -23.66 -9.82
N ALA A 146 -13.22 -24.69 -9.14
CA ALA A 146 -14.16 -24.48 -8.05
C ALA A 146 -13.48 -23.84 -6.83
N CYS A 147 -14.04 -22.76 -6.33
CA CYS A 147 -13.57 -22.16 -5.08
C CYS A 147 -13.79 -23.14 -3.91
N GLU A 148 -12.74 -23.45 -3.17
CA GLU A 148 -12.81 -24.42 -2.05
C GLU A 148 -13.78 -23.99 -0.94
N LEU A 149 -13.98 -22.69 -0.75
CA LEU A 149 -14.86 -22.16 0.30
C LEU A 149 -16.33 -22.10 -0.13
N THR A 150 -16.60 -21.77 -1.40
CA THR A 150 -17.97 -21.48 -1.86
C THR A 150 -18.50 -22.45 -2.90
N GLY A 151 -17.63 -23.25 -3.49
CA GLY A 151 -17.96 -24.13 -4.62
C GLY A 151 -18.23 -23.39 -5.94
N VAL A 152 -18.15 -22.06 -5.97
CA VAL A 152 -18.36 -21.27 -7.18
C VAL A 152 -17.18 -21.47 -8.14
N MET A 153 -17.48 -21.69 -9.41
CA MET A 153 -16.45 -21.75 -10.45
C MET A 153 -15.89 -20.35 -10.70
N VAL A 154 -14.56 -20.23 -10.63
CA VAL A 154 -13.85 -18.94 -10.78
C VAL A 154 -12.76 -19.06 -11.85
N SER A 155 -12.51 -17.95 -12.54
CA SER A 155 -11.37 -17.83 -13.47
C SER A 155 -10.08 -17.56 -12.70
N ILE A 156 -8.93 -17.74 -13.36
CA ILE A 156 -7.64 -17.44 -12.76
C ILE A 156 -7.52 -15.95 -12.38
N ASP A 157 -8.18 -15.06 -13.10
CA ASP A 157 -8.11 -13.63 -12.84
C ASP A 157 -8.97 -13.23 -11.63
N ASP A 158 -10.09 -13.89 -11.41
CA ASP A 158 -11.02 -13.63 -10.31
C ASP A 158 -10.66 -14.39 -9.02
N ALA A 159 -9.86 -15.46 -9.14
CA ALA A 159 -9.49 -16.27 -7.98
C ALA A 159 -8.48 -15.58 -7.08
N HIS A 160 -8.66 -15.72 -5.78
CA HIS A 160 -7.66 -15.36 -4.77
C HIS A 160 -7.07 -16.63 -4.15
N LEU A 161 -5.73 -16.72 -4.11
CA LEU A 161 -5.06 -17.74 -3.33
C LEU A 161 -4.88 -17.21 -1.91
N ASP A 162 -5.48 -17.85 -0.93
CA ASP A 162 -5.40 -17.44 0.47
C ASP A 162 -4.89 -18.59 1.35
N HIS A 163 -4.40 -18.24 2.53
CA HIS A 163 -3.94 -19.17 3.56
C HIS A 163 -5.12 -19.54 4.46
N ALA A 164 -5.59 -20.77 4.37
CA ALA A 164 -6.69 -21.22 5.21
C ALA A 164 -6.29 -21.29 6.69
N TRP A 165 -5.16 -21.98 6.98
CA TRP A 165 -4.61 -22.11 8.33
C TRP A 165 -3.16 -22.63 8.30
N PRO A 166 -2.20 -21.92 8.96
CA PRO A 166 -2.36 -20.61 9.57
C PRO A 166 -2.58 -19.52 8.52
N ASN A 167 -3.35 -18.48 8.83
CA ASN A 167 -3.50 -17.35 7.91
C ASN A 167 -2.19 -16.52 7.82
N PHE A 168 -2.05 -15.73 6.78
CA PHE A 168 -0.80 -15.02 6.50
C PHE A 168 -0.34 -14.11 7.66
N SER A 169 -1.27 -13.49 8.39
CA SER A 169 -0.91 -12.67 9.55
C SER A 169 -0.31 -13.48 10.70
N HIS A 170 -0.76 -14.71 10.90
CA HIS A 170 -0.17 -15.62 11.89
C HIS A 170 1.25 -16.07 11.46
N ILE A 171 1.46 -16.35 10.17
CA ILE A 171 2.78 -16.69 9.63
C ILE A 171 3.75 -15.52 9.87
N VAL A 172 3.36 -14.31 9.51
CA VAL A 172 4.18 -13.10 9.74
C VAL A 172 4.48 -12.89 11.23
N SER A 173 3.47 -13.03 12.10
CA SER A 173 3.66 -12.88 13.55
C SER A 173 4.58 -13.96 14.12
N GLY A 174 4.45 -15.21 13.66
CA GLY A 174 5.32 -16.32 14.04
C GLY A 174 6.76 -16.11 13.62
N PHE A 175 6.98 -15.66 12.38
CA PHE A 175 8.32 -15.32 11.88
C PHE A 175 8.96 -14.19 12.69
N ARG A 176 8.21 -13.13 13.00
CA ARG A 176 8.69 -12.05 13.88
C ARG A 176 9.09 -12.59 15.26
N ALA A 177 8.27 -13.43 15.84
CA ALA A 177 8.56 -14.04 17.14
C ALA A 177 9.84 -14.90 17.10
N ALA A 178 10.00 -15.73 16.08
CA ALA A 178 11.20 -16.55 15.88
C ALA A 178 12.48 -15.73 15.71
N ARG A 179 12.37 -14.48 15.24
CA ARG A 179 13.48 -13.52 15.09
C ARG A 179 13.67 -12.62 16.31
N GLY A 180 12.84 -12.71 17.35
CA GLY A 180 12.87 -11.82 18.50
C GLY A 180 12.29 -10.42 18.22
N TRP A 181 11.52 -10.24 17.15
CA TRP A 181 10.96 -8.97 16.69
C TRP A 181 9.47 -8.79 17.05
N SER A 182 8.99 -9.48 18.08
CA SER A 182 7.57 -9.41 18.49
C SER A 182 7.13 -8.01 18.91
N GLY A 183 8.05 -7.23 19.50
CA GLY A 183 7.84 -5.82 19.82
C GLY A 183 8.17 -4.94 18.61
N ASP A 184 9.38 -4.40 18.62
CA ASP A 184 9.85 -3.51 17.57
C ASP A 184 10.61 -4.27 16.47
N ILE A 185 10.39 -3.84 15.22
CA ILE A 185 11.16 -4.30 14.08
C ILE A 185 12.43 -3.46 14.02
N PRO A 186 13.64 -4.08 14.02
CA PRO A 186 14.90 -3.33 13.97
C PRO A 186 14.99 -2.42 12.73
N ASP A 187 15.74 -1.32 12.86
CA ASP A 187 16.04 -0.44 11.73
C ASP A 187 16.80 -1.19 10.64
N GLY A 188 16.54 -0.82 9.38
CA GLY A 188 17.22 -1.39 8.23
C GLY A 188 16.78 -2.81 7.82
N ILE A 189 15.76 -3.39 8.46
CA ILE A 189 15.18 -4.67 8.00
C ILE A 189 14.33 -4.51 6.76
N VAL A 190 13.52 -3.45 6.72
CA VAL A 190 12.66 -3.12 5.59
C VAL A 190 13.21 -1.88 4.89
N SER A 191 13.08 -1.83 3.57
CA SER A 191 13.51 -0.68 2.77
C SER A 191 12.89 0.62 3.30
N ALA A 192 13.72 1.66 3.37
CA ALA A 192 13.22 3.00 3.65
C ALA A 192 12.30 3.46 2.51
N PRO A 193 11.26 4.27 2.80
CA PRO A 193 10.46 4.89 1.77
C PRO A 193 11.32 5.67 0.79
N ALA A 194 11.08 5.50 -0.51
CA ALA A 194 11.79 6.20 -1.57
C ALA A 194 10.81 6.63 -2.65
N ASP A 195 11.18 7.66 -3.42
CA ASP A 195 10.37 8.13 -4.52
C ASP A 195 10.13 7.01 -5.55
N GLY A 196 8.86 6.83 -5.91
CA GLY A 196 8.45 5.79 -6.85
C GLY A 196 8.42 4.36 -6.29
N GLN A 197 8.79 4.16 -5.03
CA GLN A 197 8.68 2.86 -4.37
C GLN A 197 7.27 2.68 -3.80
N THR A 198 6.50 1.80 -4.41
CA THR A 198 5.10 1.51 -4.01
C THR A 198 4.99 0.30 -3.10
N THR A 199 6.06 -0.51 -2.97
CA THR A 199 6.07 -1.74 -2.17
C THR A 199 7.32 -1.78 -1.30
N PRO A 200 7.18 -1.90 0.03
CA PRO A 200 8.32 -2.15 0.91
C PRO A 200 8.90 -3.54 0.63
N THR A 201 10.22 -3.66 0.70
CA THR A 201 10.97 -4.90 0.51
C THR A 201 11.91 -5.13 1.68
N PHE A 202 12.38 -6.35 1.88
CA PHE A 202 13.49 -6.59 2.79
C PHE A 202 14.79 -6.03 2.20
N VAL A 203 15.58 -5.33 3.03
CA VAL A 203 16.89 -4.81 2.62
C VAL A 203 17.88 -5.95 2.41
N ASP A 204 17.88 -6.93 3.33
CA ASP A 204 18.70 -8.11 3.22
C ASP A 204 17.93 -9.26 2.57
N LYS A 205 18.47 -9.74 1.44
CA LYS A 205 17.93 -10.92 0.75
C LYS A 205 17.87 -12.16 1.65
N ALA A 206 18.81 -12.32 2.58
CA ALA A 206 18.80 -13.45 3.51
C ALA A 206 17.57 -13.45 4.43
N VAL A 207 17.05 -12.26 4.80
CA VAL A 207 15.80 -12.15 5.55
C VAL A 207 14.60 -12.54 4.69
N ALA A 208 14.59 -12.10 3.42
CA ALA A 208 13.54 -12.47 2.48
C ALA A 208 13.52 -13.99 2.22
N ASP A 209 14.67 -14.58 1.95
CA ASP A 209 14.80 -16.03 1.74
C ASP A 209 14.37 -16.81 2.99
N ALA A 210 14.81 -16.40 4.18
CA ALA A 210 14.41 -17.03 5.43
C ALA A 210 12.90 -16.90 5.71
N PHE A 211 12.26 -15.80 5.27
CA PHE A 211 10.80 -15.70 5.35
C PHE A 211 10.11 -16.65 4.36
N ARG A 212 10.62 -16.78 3.14
CA ARG A 212 10.11 -17.72 2.14
C ARG A 212 10.20 -19.18 2.62
N ASP A 213 11.31 -19.54 3.26
CA ASP A 213 11.51 -20.90 3.82
C ASP A 213 10.59 -21.16 5.02
N TYR A 214 10.25 -20.11 5.78
CA TYR A 214 9.35 -20.20 6.91
C TYR A 214 7.88 -20.27 6.50
N HIS A 215 7.54 -19.63 5.40
CA HIS A 215 6.19 -19.51 4.83
C HIS A 215 5.71 -20.80 4.21
#